data_7e310fa59a6ac42873915cb4e6f33db4
#
_entry.id   7e310fa59a6ac42873915cb4e6f33db4
#
_cell.length_a   1.000
_cell.length_b   1.000
_cell.length_c   1.000
_cell.angle_alpha   90.00
_cell.angle_beta   90.00
_cell.angle_gamma   90.00
#
_symmetry.space_group_name_H-M   'P 1'
#
loop_
_entity.id
_entity.type
_entity.pdbx_description
1 polymer ?
#
loop_
_entity_poly.entity_id
_entity_poly.type
_entity_poly.pdbx_seq_one_letter_code
_entity_poly.pdbx_strand_id
1 'polypeptide(L)'
;QDHYFISLEANTQGRIARYSLDPSINMNTLDTKITARGSYTTKHEFEFNTDISYVFYKGYAAGYGDPEWRWYASVSKNIGAFNLSVKVYDILNQTRRLTHTVTANYEEDSYRLCMGRYILFGVKWNFGKMNAVHSARAQQAAWNMLF
;
A
#
# COMPACT_ATOMS: atom_id res chain seq x y z
N GLN A 1 -21.43 -3.30 -19.14
CA GLN A 1 -21.63 -4.18 -17.96
C GLN A 1 -20.79 -3.62 -16.81
N ASP A 2 -21.37 -3.49 -15.62
CA ASP A 2 -20.63 -3.09 -14.44
C ASP A 2 -19.77 -4.27 -13.97
N HIS A 3 -18.52 -4.01 -13.61
CA HIS A 3 -17.60 -5.00 -13.11
C HIS A 3 -17.11 -4.58 -11.72
N TYR A 4 -17.09 -5.53 -10.81
CA TYR A 4 -16.51 -5.32 -9.48
C TYR A 4 -15.51 -6.43 -9.15
N PHE A 5 -14.52 -6.09 -8.37
CA PHE A 5 -13.53 -7.02 -7.86
C PHE A 5 -13.25 -6.67 -6.41
N ILE A 6 -13.19 -7.68 -5.55
CA ILE A 6 -12.80 -7.54 -4.15
C ILE A 6 -11.78 -8.63 -3.83
N SER A 7 -10.69 -8.27 -3.18
CA SER A 7 -9.71 -9.22 -2.66
C SER A 7 -9.35 -8.90 -1.21
N LEU A 8 -9.07 -9.95 -0.45
CA LEU A 8 -8.54 -9.86 0.91
C LEU A 8 -7.22 -10.62 0.95
N GLU A 9 -6.19 -9.99 1.45
CA GLU A 9 -4.85 -10.54 1.59
C GLU A 9 -4.38 -10.37 3.02
N ALA A 10 -3.81 -11.40 3.60
CA ALA A 10 -3.13 -11.33 4.90
C ALA A 10 -1.68 -11.78 4.72
N ASN A 11 -0.76 -10.95 5.14
CA ASN A 11 0.68 -11.25 5.14
C ASN A 11 1.20 -11.14 6.57
N THR A 12 1.83 -12.21 7.05
CA THR A 12 2.37 -12.27 8.41
C THR A 12 3.83 -12.70 8.35
N GLN A 13 4.70 -11.92 8.98
CA GLN A 13 6.12 -12.19 9.09
C GLN A 13 6.52 -12.30 10.56
N GLY A 14 6.98 -13.47 10.97
CA GLY A 14 7.58 -13.70 12.28
C GLY A 14 9.11 -13.63 12.20
N ARG A 15 9.73 -12.99 13.18
CA ARG A 15 11.17 -12.95 13.33
C ARG A 15 11.54 -13.35 14.75
N ILE A 16 12.47 -14.30 14.86
CA ILE A 16 13.01 -14.80 16.13
C ILE A 16 14.50 -14.52 16.13
N ALA A 17 14.95 -13.65 17.03
CA ALA A 17 16.37 -13.37 17.23
C ALA A 17 16.82 -13.86 18.61
N ARG A 18 17.93 -14.58 18.64
CA ARG A 18 18.55 -15.11 19.87
C ARG A 18 20.01 -14.68 19.90
N TYR A 19 20.41 -14.11 21.00
CA TYR A 19 21.75 -13.61 21.20
C TYR A 19 22.43 -14.38 22.33
N SER A 20 23.50 -15.07 22.01
CA SER A 20 24.23 -15.93 22.97
C SER A 20 25.05 -15.12 23.98
N LEU A 21 25.51 -13.93 23.60
CA LEU A 21 26.32 -13.05 24.44
C LEU A 21 25.49 -12.22 25.42
N ASP A 22 24.28 -11.86 25.03
CA ASP A 22 23.32 -11.11 25.85
C ASP A 22 21.90 -11.61 25.61
N PRO A 23 21.41 -12.58 26.40
CA PRO A 23 20.04 -13.07 26.26
C PRO A 23 18.94 -12.03 26.55
N SER A 24 19.28 -10.90 27.20
CA SER A 24 18.30 -9.85 27.53
C SER A 24 17.76 -9.15 26.29
N ILE A 25 18.52 -9.15 25.18
CA ILE A 25 18.12 -8.57 23.88
C ILE A 25 17.45 -9.57 22.94
N ASN A 26 17.10 -10.77 23.42
CA ASN A 26 16.34 -11.73 22.62
C ASN A 26 14.99 -11.13 22.18
N MET A 27 14.70 -11.20 20.88
CA MET A 27 13.48 -10.64 20.32
C MET A 27 12.65 -11.71 19.63
N ASN A 28 11.33 -11.62 19.84
CA ASN A 28 10.31 -12.31 19.06
C ASN A 28 9.38 -11.26 18.52
N THR A 29 9.46 -10.96 17.24
CA THR A 29 8.59 -9.97 16.60
C THR A 29 7.66 -10.61 15.60
N LEU A 30 6.45 -10.09 15.50
CA LEU A 30 5.44 -10.50 14.54
C LEU A 30 4.88 -9.25 13.89
N ASP A 31 5.04 -9.19 12.58
CA ASP A 31 4.49 -8.14 11.74
C ASP A 31 3.35 -8.73 10.91
N THR A 32 2.16 -8.17 11.03
CA THR A 32 1.01 -8.64 10.26
C THR A 32 0.37 -7.48 9.52
N LYS A 33 0.18 -7.66 8.22
CA LYS A 33 -0.52 -6.72 7.34
C LYS A 33 -1.73 -7.43 6.74
N ILE A 34 -2.91 -6.88 6.98
CA ILE A 34 -4.17 -7.30 6.35
C ILE A 34 -4.56 -6.22 5.36
N THR A 35 -4.80 -6.60 4.11
CA THR A 35 -5.14 -5.67 3.02
C THR A 35 -6.45 -6.10 2.37
N ALA A 36 -7.40 -5.19 2.30
CA ALA A 36 -8.61 -5.33 1.49
C ALA A 36 -8.51 -4.40 0.28
N ARG A 37 -8.67 -4.95 -0.91
CA ARG A 37 -8.70 -4.20 -2.18
C ARG A 37 -10.04 -4.33 -2.84
N GLY A 38 -10.54 -3.24 -3.36
CA GLY A 38 -11.78 -3.20 -4.14
C GLY A 38 -11.60 -2.41 -5.42
N SER A 39 -12.18 -2.90 -6.50
CA SER A 39 -12.32 -2.13 -7.73
C SER A 39 -13.74 -2.23 -8.26
N TYR A 40 -14.23 -1.15 -8.83
CA TYR A 40 -15.54 -1.06 -9.44
C TYR A 40 -15.46 -0.25 -10.73
N THR A 41 -15.88 -0.85 -11.83
CA THR A 41 -15.93 -0.20 -13.13
C THR A 41 -17.37 -0.07 -13.58
N THR A 42 -17.79 1.16 -13.88
CA THR A 42 -19.14 1.46 -14.36
C THR A 42 -19.24 1.36 -15.87
N LYS A 43 -20.49 1.28 -16.39
CA LYS A 43 -20.80 1.34 -17.82
C LYS A 43 -20.34 2.64 -18.49
N HIS A 44 -20.21 3.72 -17.73
CA HIS A 44 -19.77 5.04 -18.21
C HIS A 44 -18.25 5.23 -18.16
N GLU A 45 -17.48 4.11 -18.07
CA GLU A 45 -16.02 4.12 -18.04
C GLU A 45 -15.41 4.84 -16.84
N PHE A 46 -16.15 4.94 -15.72
CA PHE A 46 -15.56 5.29 -14.44
C PHE A 46 -14.99 4.03 -13.79
N GLU A 47 -13.77 4.14 -13.32
CA GLU A 47 -13.10 3.11 -12.55
C GLU A 47 -12.76 3.65 -11.16
N PHE A 48 -13.27 2.98 -10.13
CA PHE A 48 -13.00 3.26 -8.73
C PHE A 48 -12.13 2.17 -8.17
N ASN A 49 -11.03 2.55 -7.52
CA ASN A 49 -10.16 1.60 -6.83
C ASN A 49 -9.94 2.06 -5.40
N THR A 50 -9.91 1.11 -4.47
CA THR A 50 -9.59 1.36 -3.07
C THR A 50 -8.73 0.24 -2.52
N ASP A 51 -7.77 0.61 -1.66
CA ASP A 51 -6.89 -0.31 -0.95
C ASP A 51 -6.83 0.16 0.52
N ILE A 52 -7.28 -0.70 1.43
CA ILE A 52 -7.26 -0.44 2.86
C ILE A 52 -6.40 -1.51 3.50
N SER A 53 -5.35 -1.10 4.19
CA SER A 53 -4.46 -2.00 4.92
C SER A 53 -4.46 -1.65 6.40
N TYR A 54 -4.52 -2.68 7.22
CA TYR A 54 -4.25 -2.60 8.64
C TYR A 54 -2.94 -3.31 8.94
N VAL A 55 -1.99 -2.59 9.52
CA VAL A 55 -0.68 -3.12 9.89
C VAL A 55 -0.57 -3.11 11.40
N PHE A 56 -0.27 -4.24 12.00
CA PHE A 56 0.00 -4.31 13.42
C PHE A 56 1.27 -5.10 13.69
N TYR A 57 1.93 -4.72 14.78
CA TYR A 57 3.22 -5.20 15.19
C TYR A 57 3.14 -5.76 16.60
N LYS A 58 3.83 -6.85 16.87
CA LYS A 58 3.91 -7.45 18.19
C LYS A 58 5.36 -7.77 18.57
N GLY A 59 5.71 -7.57 19.81
CA GLY A 59 7.05 -7.89 20.32
C GLY A 59 8.09 -6.78 20.12
N TYR A 60 7.66 -5.57 19.76
CA TYR A 60 8.51 -4.37 19.69
C TYR A 60 8.46 -3.58 20.99
N ALA A 61 9.47 -2.74 21.22
CA ALA A 61 9.48 -1.81 22.34
C ALA A 61 8.34 -0.78 22.25
N ALA A 62 7.97 -0.18 23.35
CA ALA A 62 6.92 0.83 23.41
C ALA A 62 7.20 2.00 22.45
N GLY A 63 6.19 2.39 21.69
CA GLY A 63 6.30 3.45 20.67
C GLY A 63 6.65 2.99 19.25
N TYR A 64 7.11 1.74 19.07
CA TYR A 64 7.51 1.19 17.76
C TYR A 64 6.52 0.16 17.21
N GLY A 65 5.61 -0.35 18.00
CA GLY A 65 4.68 -1.41 17.65
C GLY A 65 3.22 -0.99 17.57
N ASP A 66 2.91 0.30 17.53
CA ASP A 66 1.52 0.71 17.43
C ASP A 66 0.93 0.41 16.06
N PRO A 67 -0.30 -0.06 15.98
CA PRO A 67 -0.94 -0.36 14.71
C PRO A 67 -1.21 0.90 13.89
N GLU A 68 -1.25 0.72 12.57
CA GLU A 68 -1.57 1.81 11.64
C GLU A 68 -2.53 1.36 10.55
N TRP A 69 -3.40 2.28 10.14
CA TRP A 69 -4.23 2.14 8.98
C TRP A 69 -3.63 2.90 7.81
N ARG A 70 -3.57 2.24 6.65
CA ARG A 70 -3.18 2.86 5.38
C ARG A 70 -4.35 2.74 4.43
N TRP A 71 -4.86 3.86 3.95
CA TRP A 71 -5.98 3.87 3.04
C TRP A 71 -5.67 4.71 1.81
N TYR A 72 -5.77 4.07 0.64
CA TYR A 72 -5.60 4.66 -0.68
C TYR A 72 -6.91 4.53 -1.45
N ALA A 73 -7.26 5.55 -2.24
CA ALA A 73 -8.38 5.50 -3.15
C ALA A 73 -8.06 6.23 -4.45
N SER A 74 -8.65 5.78 -5.53
CA SER A 74 -8.55 6.46 -6.82
C SER A 74 -9.85 6.37 -7.60
N VAL A 75 -10.07 7.37 -8.42
CA VAL A 75 -11.09 7.37 -9.45
C VAL A 75 -10.46 7.76 -10.77
N SER A 76 -10.79 7.03 -11.82
CA SER A 76 -10.38 7.36 -13.18
C SER A 76 -11.55 7.31 -14.16
N LYS A 77 -11.42 8.03 -15.26
CA LYS A 77 -12.40 8.04 -16.35
C LYS A 77 -11.70 8.11 -17.68
N ASN A 78 -12.14 7.29 -18.63
CA ASN A 78 -11.74 7.38 -20.02
C ASN A 78 -12.66 8.35 -20.77
N ILE A 79 -12.07 9.30 -21.49
CA ILE A 79 -12.77 10.28 -22.35
C ILE A 79 -12.06 10.29 -23.69
N GLY A 80 -12.53 9.49 -24.64
CA GLY A 80 -11.89 9.32 -25.94
C GLY A 80 -10.46 8.80 -25.80
N ALA A 81 -9.47 9.58 -26.24
CA ALA A 81 -8.05 9.24 -26.15
C ALA A 81 -7.41 9.58 -24.79
N PHE A 82 -8.14 10.20 -23.88
CA PHE A 82 -7.63 10.64 -22.58
C PHE A 82 -8.14 9.74 -21.46
N ASN A 83 -7.25 9.44 -20.50
CA ASN A 83 -7.62 8.88 -19.21
C ASN A 83 -7.31 9.94 -18.15
N LEU A 84 -8.34 10.39 -17.46
CA LEU A 84 -8.23 11.32 -16.34
C LEU A 84 -8.30 10.53 -15.04
N SER A 85 -7.42 10.83 -14.10
CA SER A 85 -7.40 10.15 -12.80
C SER A 85 -7.16 11.11 -11.63
N VAL A 86 -7.79 10.79 -10.52
CA VAL A 86 -7.55 11.42 -9.22
C VAL A 86 -7.21 10.29 -8.24
N LYS A 87 -6.09 10.42 -7.53
CA LYS A 87 -5.63 9.44 -6.53
C LYS A 87 -5.42 10.17 -5.20
N VAL A 88 -5.92 9.58 -4.13
CA VAL A 88 -5.73 10.06 -2.77
C VAL A 88 -4.92 9.04 -2.00
N TYR A 89 -3.80 9.47 -1.45
CA TYR A 89 -2.90 8.63 -0.67
C TYR A 89 -2.97 8.99 0.80
N ASP A 90 -2.85 7.97 1.64
CA ASP A 90 -2.86 8.07 3.09
C ASP A 90 -4.03 8.92 3.62
N ILE A 91 -5.26 8.53 3.26
CA ILE A 91 -6.49 9.26 3.57
C ILE A 91 -6.62 9.54 5.08
N LEU A 92 -6.19 8.61 5.91
CA LEU A 92 -6.23 8.72 7.37
C LEU A 92 -5.02 9.46 7.95
N ASN A 93 -3.99 9.73 7.14
CA ASN A 93 -2.75 10.40 7.55
C ASN A 93 -2.04 9.70 8.72
N GLN A 94 -2.00 8.38 8.68
CA GLN A 94 -1.44 7.55 9.74
C GLN A 94 -0.12 6.87 9.37
N THR A 95 0.37 7.05 8.13
CA THR A 95 1.64 6.43 7.71
C THR A 95 2.80 6.88 8.58
N ARG A 96 3.48 5.92 9.20
CA ARG A 96 4.56 6.20 10.14
C ARG A 96 5.84 6.61 9.44
N ARG A 97 6.56 7.50 10.10
CA ARG A 97 7.82 8.09 9.64
C ARG A 97 9.03 7.50 10.35
N LEU A 98 8.82 6.82 11.48
CA LEU A 98 9.88 6.27 12.32
C LEU A 98 9.91 4.75 12.18
N THR A 99 11.09 4.22 11.88
CA THR A 99 11.37 2.79 11.89
C THR A 99 12.53 2.52 12.82
N HIS A 100 12.30 1.63 13.77
CA HIS A 100 13.33 1.17 14.70
C HIS A 100 13.81 -0.22 14.27
N THR A 101 15.11 -0.37 14.14
CA THR A 101 15.73 -1.64 13.78
C THR A 101 16.79 -1.98 14.81
N VAL A 102 16.63 -3.12 15.48
CA VAL A 102 17.62 -3.67 16.41
C VAL A 102 18.24 -4.92 15.81
N THR A 103 19.55 -4.97 15.75
CA THR A 103 20.33 -6.13 15.34
C THR A 103 21.35 -6.49 16.42
N ALA A 104 22.05 -7.60 16.26
CA ALA A 104 23.08 -8.02 17.21
C ALA A 104 24.23 -6.99 17.38
N ASN A 105 24.45 -6.15 16.37
CA ASN A 105 25.63 -5.29 16.30
C ASN A 105 25.30 -3.79 16.32
N TYR A 106 24.02 -3.42 16.11
CA TYR A 106 23.61 -2.01 16.10
C TYR A 106 22.11 -1.86 16.36
N GLU A 107 21.76 -0.73 16.89
CA GLU A 107 20.41 -0.21 17.02
C GLU A 107 20.29 1.03 16.13
N GLU A 108 19.29 1.07 15.29
CA GLU A 108 19.09 2.14 14.31
C GLU A 108 17.66 2.68 14.40
N ASP A 109 17.56 3.98 14.64
CA ASP A 109 16.34 4.75 14.47
C ASP A 109 16.38 5.45 13.12
N SER A 110 15.58 4.95 12.18
CA SER A 110 15.48 5.54 10.84
C SER A 110 14.24 6.41 10.73
N TYR A 111 14.46 7.71 10.59
CA TYR A 111 13.40 8.68 10.33
C TYR A 111 13.29 8.94 8.83
N ARG A 112 12.15 8.58 8.24
CA ARG A 112 11.86 8.85 6.83
C ARG A 112 10.92 10.05 6.72
N LEU A 113 11.29 11.00 5.89
CA LEU A 113 10.40 12.09 5.51
C LEU A 113 9.34 11.52 4.56
N CYS A 114 8.19 11.09 5.10
CA CYS A 114 7.06 10.64 4.30
C CYS A 114 6.17 11.84 3.98
N MET A 115 5.73 11.94 2.74
CA MET A 115 4.59 12.80 2.41
C MET A 115 3.39 12.23 3.15
N GLY A 116 2.75 13.03 4.01
CA GLY A 116 1.49 12.65 4.62
C GLY A 116 0.40 12.48 3.56
N ARG A 117 -0.85 12.74 3.91
CA ARG A 117 -1.96 12.71 2.95
C ARG A 117 -1.71 13.67 1.78
N TYR A 118 -1.85 13.15 0.56
CA TYR A 118 -1.73 13.96 -0.66
C TYR A 118 -2.67 13.45 -1.76
N ILE A 119 -2.96 14.33 -2.70
CA ILE A 119 -3.81 14.05 -3.86
C ILE A 119 -2.96 14.21 -5.12
N LEU A 120 -3.08 13.25 -6.03
CA LEU A 120 -2.47 13.30 -7.36
C LEU A 120 -3.56 13.39 -8.42
N PHE A 121 -3.39 14.33 -9.34
CA PHE A 121 -4.16 14.41 -10.57
C PHE A 121 -3.32 13.87 -11.71
N GLY A 122 -3.88 12.95 -12.48
CA GLY A 122 -3.21 12.34 -13.63
C GLY A 122 -4.00 12.53 -14.91
N VAL A 123 -3.29 12.86 -15.99
CA VAL A 123 -3.81 12.87 -17.34
C VAL A 123 -2.91 11.98 -18.19
N LYS A 124 -3.49 10.94 -18.78
CA LYS A 124 -2.80 10.05 -19.71
C LYS A 124 -3.43 10.21 -21.09
N TRP A 125 -2.62 10.50 -22.07
CA TRP A 125 -3.03 10.53 -23.46
C TRP A 125 -2.55 9.28 -24.20
N ASN A 126 -3.49 8.54 -24.78
CA ASN A 126 -3.22 7.34 -25.54
C ASN A 126 -3.09 7.68 -27.03
N PHE A 127 -1.86 7.67 -27.54
CA PHE A 127 -1.58 7.84 -28.96
C PHE A 127 -1.69 6.48 -29.67
N GLY A 128 -2.69 6.31 -30.53
CA GLY A 128 -2.84 5.13 -31.36
C GLY A 128 -4.06 4.27 -31.04
N LYS A 129 -4.47 3.47 -32.02
CA LYS A 129 -5.58 2.51 -31.92
C LYS A 129 -5.14 1.25 -31.17
N MET A 130 -4.93 1.33 -29.86
CA MET A 130 -4.80 0.11 -29.04
C MET A 130 -6.19 -0.32 -28.58
N ASN A 131 -6.59 -1.54 -28.93
CA ASN A 131 -7.83 -2.15 -28.48
C ASN A 131 -7.93 -2.11 -26.94
N ALA A 132 -9.03 -1.64 -26.40
CA ALA A 132 -9.28 -1.41 -24.98
C ALA A 132 -9.03 -2.62 -24.07
N VAL A 133 -8.97 -3.85 -24.61
CA VAL A 133 -8.71 -5.09 -23.88
C VAL A 133 -7.26 -5.19 -23.36
N HIS A 134 -6.30 -4.53 -24.03
CA HIS A 134 -4.89 -4.54 -23.60
C HIS A 134 -4.58 -3.47 -22.53
N SER A 135 -5.35 -2.39 -22.47
CA SER A 135 -5.09 -1.31 -21.52
C SER A 135 -5.39 -1.71 -20.07
N ALA A 136 -6.45 -2.47 -19.83
CA ALA A 136 -6.80 -2.93 -18.49
C ALA A 136 -5.75 -3.90 -17.91
N ARG A 137 -5.20 -4.83 -18.74
CA ARG A 137 -4.15 -5.75 -18.30
C ARG A 137 -2.80 -5.05 -18.06
N ALA A 138 -2.47 -4.05 -18.88
CA ALA A 138 -1.24 -3.28 -18.71
C ALA A 138 -1.28 -2.37 -17.47
N GLN A 139 -2.45 -1.82 -17.13
CA GLN A 139 -2.63 -1.04 -15.91
C GLN A 139 -2.51 -1.91 -14.65
N GLN A 140 -3.05 -3.11 -14.68
CA GLN A 140 -2.95 -4.05 -13.56
C GLN A 140 -1.50 -4.55 -13.35
N ALA A 141 -0.76 -4.77 -14.44
CA ALA A 141 0.66 -5.14 -14.37
C ALA A 141 1.54 -3.98 -13.85
N ALA A 142 1.30 -2.75 -14.29
CA ALA A 142 2.02 -1.57 -13.81
C ALA A 142 1.73 -1.28 -12.32
N TRP A 143 0.52 -1.53 -11.87
CA TRP A 143 0.13 -1.40 -10.46
C TRP A 143 0.85 -2.41 -9.56
N ASN A 144 1.01 -3.66 -10.03
CA ASN A 144 1.73 -4.72 -9.30
C ASN A 144 3.25 -4.52 -9.25
N MET A 145 3.83 -3.65 -10.11
CA MET A 145 5.27 -3.33 -10.10
C MET A 145 5.63 -2.16 -9.18
N LEU A 146 4.67 -1.38 -8.71
CA LEU A 146 4.90 -0.19 -7.90
C LEU A 146 4.69 -0.41 -6.40
N PHE A 147 4.24 -1.60 -6.02
CA PHE A 147 3.97 -2.05 -4.65
C PHE A 147 4.30 -3.53 -4.50
#